data_5347aee4e04ba00caf64eceb18db7ab6
#
_entry.id   5347aee4e04ba00caf64eceb18db7ab6
#
_cell.length_a   1.000
_cell.length_b   1.000
_cell.length_c   1.000
_cell.angle_alpha   90.00
_cell.angle_beta   90.00
_cell.angle_gamma   90.00
#
_symmetry.space_group_name_H-M   'P 1'
#
loop_
_entity.id
_entity.type
_entity.pdbx_description
1 polymer ?
#
loop_
_entity_poly.entity_id
_entity_poly.type
_entity_poly.pdbx_seq_one_letter_code
_entity_poly.pdbx_strand_id
1 'polypeptide(L)'
;MEFRRSRAVVPVLEYLEEAGSTNDVLVARASGLPDLSVIVTGHQTGGRGRLGRSWVSPAGKSLAISILLKPVGLPLERYSWFPLLAGLAMSRALATVVPAGVEVKWPNDVLIDGAKVSGTLAELLPDLSGVVIGAGLNLTLSRDELPTETSTSLLLAGAPADLDPDAVLAGYLTAFTLLYREFLTAGGDPVGSALRDEVVEACHTVGRAVRVELPSGETLLGEATGIDEDGRLIVRSDAGITAVAAGDVTHLRY
;
A
#
# COMPACT_ATOMS: atom_id res chain seq x y z
N MET A 1 -19.09 -4.18 12.14
CA MET A 1 -18.64 -5.29 11.26
C MET A 1 -17.91 -6.36 12.06
N GLU A 2 -18.14 -7.64 11.79
CA GLU A 2 -17.37 -8.72 12.40
C GLU A 2 -16.30 -9.20 11.42
N PHE A 3 -15.01 -9.04 11.78
CA PHE A 3 -13.86 -9.46 10.96
C PHE A 3 -13.32 -10.82 11.44
N ARG A 4 -14.15 -11.88 11.35
CA ARG A 4 -13.79 -13.21 11.88
C ARG A 4 -12.69 -13.88 11.08
N ARG A 5 -12.72 -13.77 9.73
CA ARG A 5 -11.69 -14.36 8.85
C ARG A 5 -10.35 -13.65 9.05
N SER A 6 -10.37 -12.33 9.06
CA SER A 6 -9.18 -11.50 9.25
C SER A 6 -8.55 -11.71 10.64
N ARG A 7 -9.37 -11.87 11.69
CA ARG A 7 -8.88 -12.18 13.05
C ARG A 7 -8.15 -13.52 13.14
N ALA A 8 -8.41 -14.46 12.26
CA ALA A 8 -7.71 -15.74 12.23
C ALA A 8 -6.31 -15.67 11.58
N VAL A 9 -6.01 -14.57 10.87
CA VAL A 9 -4.74 -14.40 10.12
C VAL A 9 -3.66 -13.74 10.96
N VAL A 10 -4.04 -12.82 11.86
CA VAL A 10 -3.11 -11.96 12.62
C VAL A 10 -3.31 -12.12 14.13
N PRO A 11 -2.27 -11.88 14.96
CA PRO A 11 -2.35 -12.09 16.40
C PRO A 11 -3.34 -11.17 17.10
N VAL A 12 -3.49 -9.93 16.60
CA VAL A 12 -4.42 -8.94 17.13
C VAL A 12 -5.07 -8.20 15.97
N LEU A 13 -6.41 -8.15 15.96
CA LEU A 13 -7.18 -7.29 15.08
C LEU A 13 -8.28 -6.59 15.85
N GLU A 14 -8.27 -5.27 15.84
CA GLU A 14 -9.31 -4.43 16.45
C GLU A 14 -10.04 -3.64 15.37
N TYR A 15 -11.37 -3.72 15.37
CA TYR A 15 -12.23 -2.86 14.55
C TYR A 15 -12.70 -1.69 15.39
N LEU A 16 -12.50 -0.48 14.87
CA LEU A 16 -13.02 0.76 15.44
C LEU A 16 -14.19 1.26 14.60
N GLU A 17 -15.29 1.65 15.24
CA GLU A 17 -16.44 2.24 14.54
C GLU A 17 -16.03 3.52 13.79
N GLU A 18 -15.18 4.33 14.42
CA GLU A 18 -14.58 5.54 13.87
C GLU A 18 -13.16 5.72 14.40
N ALA A 19 -12.29 6.29 13.59
CA ALA A 19 -10.95 6.72 14.00
C ALA A 19 -10.58 8.04 13.30
N GLY A 20 -9.82 8.90 13.96
CA GLY A 20 -9.16 10.03 13.31
C GLY A 20 -8.18 9.50 12.26
N SER A 21 -7.21 8.74 12.71
CA SER A 21 -6.26 7.98 11.86
C SER A 21 -5.95 6.64 12.52
N THR A 22 -6.12 5.54 11.79
CA THR A 22 -5.77 4.20 12.28
C THR A 22 -4.26 4.06 12.52
N ASN A 23 -3.42 4.76 11.74
CA ASN A 23 -1.97 4.82 11.99
C ASN A 23 -1.67 5.47 13.34
N ASP A 24 -2.28 6.63 13.66
CA ASP A 24 -2.04 7.32 14.93
C ASP A 24 -2.44 6.45 16.13
N VAL A 25 -3.59 5.78 16.03
CA VAL A 25 -4.06 4.87 17.09
C VAL A 25 -3.04 3.74 17.29
N LEU A 26 -2.53 3.17 16.21
CA LEU A 26 -1.59 2.04 16.26
C LEU A 26 -0.21 2.49 16.78
N VAL A 27 0.29 3.64 16.33
CA VAL A 27 1.54 4.25 16.83
C VAL A 27 1.45 4.48 18.34
N ALA A 28 0.34 5.07 18.81
CA ALA A 28 0.15 5.36 20.24
C ALA A 28 0.10 4.10 21.12
N ARG A 29 -0.30 2.96 20.57
CA ARG A 29 -0.44 1.68 21.29
C ARG A 29 0.68 0.68 21.00
N ALA A 30 1.63 1.04 20.13
CA ALA A 30 2.61 0.11 19.59
C ALA A 30 3.44 -0.62 20.65
N SER A 31 3.81 0.05 21.75
CA SER A 31 4.63 -0.55 22.82
C SER A 31 3.99 -1.79 23.46
N GLY A 32 2.65 -1.82 23.55
CA GLY A 32 1.88 -2.93 24.18
C GLY A 32 1.39 -3.98 23.20
N LEU A 33 1.63 -3.83 21.88
CA LEU A 33 1.09 -4.72 20.87
C LEU A 33 2.18 -5.58 20.23
N PRO A 34 1.89 -6.85 19.88
CA PRO A 34 2.82 -7.70 19.15
C PRO A 34 2.98 -7.25 17.69
N ASP A 35 4.04 -7.78 17.03
CA ASP A 35 4.20 -7.70 15.59
C ASP A 35 2.95 -8.21 14.85
N LEU A 36 2.64 -7.65 13.67
CA LEU A 36 1.44 -7.95 12.87
C LEU A 36 0.11 -7.62 13.59
N SER A 37 0.11 -6.71 14.58
CA SER A 37 -1.16 -6.17 15.12
C SER A 37 -1.83 -5.24 14.13
N VAL A 38 -3.15 -5.34 14.01
CA VAL A 38 -3.95 -4.62 13.01
C VAL A 38 -5.04 -3.80 13.69
N ILE A 39 -5.19 -2.56 13.24
CA ILE A 39 -6.38 -1.72 13.50
C ILE A 39 -7.05 -1.42 12.17
N VAL A 40 -8.38 -1.57 12.14
CA VAL A 40 -9.19 -1.29 10.96
C VAL A 40 -10.43 -0.48 11.33
N THR A 41 -10.81 0.44 10.46
CA THR A 41 -12.10 1.16 10.55
C THR A 41 -12.73 1.29 9.17
N GLY A 42 -14.06 1.35 9.15
CA GLY A 42 -14.83 1.75 7.97
C GLY A 42 -15.11 3.26 7.90
N HIS A 43 -14.66 4.05 8.90
CA HIS A 43 -14.87 5.49 8.96
C HIS A 43 -13.63 6.19 9.53
N GLN A 44 -12.87 6.88 8.67
CA GLN A 44 -11.67 7.61 9.08
C GLN A 44 -11.83 9.11 8.80
N THR A 45 -11.73 9.93 9.85
CA THR A 45 -12.04 11.36 9.77
C THR A 45 -10.81 12.26 9.58
N GLY A 46 -9.62 11.76 9.87
CA GLY A 46 -8.33 12.47 9.74
C GLY A 46 -7.28 11.64 8.98
N GLY A 47 -7.71 10.91 7.95
CA GLY A 47 -6.82 10.06 7.15
C GLY A 47 -5.76 10.87 6.40
N ARG A 48 -4.54 10.34 6.37
CA ARG A 48 -3.39 10.96 5.69
C ARG A 48 -2.93 10.12 4.51
N GLY A 49 -2.48 10.80 3.48
CA GLY A 49 -1.70 10.27 2.38
C GLY A 49 -0.29 10.86 2.39
N ARG A 50 0.55 10.47 1.44
CA ARG A 50 1.89 11.02 1.26
C ARG A 50 1.84 12.51 0.90
N LEU A 51 2.92 13.24 1.20
CA LEU A 51 3.12 14.66 0.83
C LEU A 51 1.99 15.57 1.35
N GLY A 52 1.46 15.29 2.57
CA GLY A 52 0.42 16.11 3.19
C GLY A 52 -0.98 15.98 2.59
N ARG A 53 -1.20 15.04 1.66
CA ARG A 53 -2.55 14.75 1.12
C ARG A 53 -3.42 14.11 2.19
N SER A 54 -4.72 14.33 2.12
CA SER A 54 -5.70 13.61 2.94
C SER A 54 -6.15 12.31 2.25
N TRP A 55 -6.54 11.33 3.06
CA TRP A 55 -7.24 10.14 2.61
C TRP A 55 -8.68 10.20 3.09
N VAL A 56 -9.63 10.25 2.17
CA VAL A 56 -11.06 10.32 2.48
C VAL A 56 -11.62 8.91 2.66
N SER A 57 -12.24 8.64 3.81
CA SER A 57 -12.85 7.34 4.14
C SER A 57 -14.27 7.53 4.68
N PRO A 58 -15.27 7.77 3.81
CA PRO A 58 -16.67 7.87 4.23
C PRO A 58 -17.16 6.58 4.89
N ALA A 59 -18.00 6.74 5.91
CA ALA A 59 -18.50 5.63 6.70
C ALA A 59 -19.08 4.48 5.85
N GLY A 60 -18.55 3.27 6.03
CA GLY A 60 -19.01 2.05 5.38
C GLY A 60 -18.66 1.89 3.89
N LYS A 61 -17.98 2.88 3.27
CA LYS A 61 -17.66 2.86 1.84
C LYS A 61 -16.18 2.58 1.53
N SER A 62 -15.37 2.51 2.55
CA SER A 62 -13.93 2.26 2.46
C SER A 62 -13.43 1.51 3.69
N LEU A 63 -12.23 0.96 3.60
CA LEU A 63 -11.49 0.50 4.77
C LEU A 63 -10.22 1.33 4.92
N ALA A 64 -9.95 1.77 6.15
CA ALA A 64 -8.65 2.23 6.58
C ALA A 64 -8.05 1.15 7.48
N ILE A 65 -6.90 0.63 7.08
CA ILE A 65 -6.24 -0.53 7.68
C ILE A 65 -4.85 -0.09 8.11
N SER A 66 -4.43 -0.37 9.32
CA SER A 66 -3.04 -0.15 9.77
C SER A 66 -2.48 -1.44 10.34
N ILE A 67 -1.25 -1.77 9.94
CA ILE A 67 -0.52 -2.97 10.37
C ILE A 67 0.75 -2.51 11.08
N LEU A 68 0.97 -2.96 12.31
CA LEU A 68 2.19 -2.73 13.07
C LEU A 68 3.24 -3.79 12.69
N LEU A 69 4.41 -3.35 12.28
CA LEU A 69 5.56 -4.21 12.03
C LEU A 69 6.68 -3.91 13.03
N LYS A 70 7.20 -4.97 13.64
CA LYS A 70 8.36 -4.93 14.54
C LYS A 70 9.42 -5.93 14.05
N PRO A 71 10.06 -5.66 12.91
CA PRO A 71 11.00 -6.59 12.28
C PRO A 71 12.33 -6.63 13.04
N VAL A 72 12.46 -7.56 13.98
CA VAL A 72 13.66 -7.70 14.81
C VAL A 72 14.87 -8.05 13.93
N GLY A 73 15.94 -7.25 14.08
CA GLY A 73 17.21 -7.49 13.37
C GLY A 73 17.24 -7.03 11.91
N LEU A 74 16.14 -6.49 11.38
CA LEU A 74 16.11 -5.94 10.02
C LEU A 74 16.68 -4.51 10.00
N PRO A 75 17.67 -4.18 9.15
CA PRO A 75 18.17 -2.83 8.98
C PRO A 75 17.10 -1.85 8.51
N LEU A 76 17.13 -0.58 9.00
CA LEU A 76 16.13 0.44 8.66
C LEU A 76 16.05 0.74 7.15
N GLU A 77 17.17 0.61 6.44
CA GLU A 77 17.23 0.80 4.99
C GLU A 77 16.30 -0.16 4.24
N ARG A 78 16.02 -1.33 4.80
CA ARG A 78 15.12 -2.34 4.23
C ARG A 78 13.64 -2.01 4.43
N TYR A 79 13.31 -1.05 5.29
CA TYR A 79 11.91 -0.65 5.54
C TYR A 79 11.28 0.06 4.32
N SER A 80 12.10 0.56 3.39
CA SER A 80 11.64 1.09 2.09
C SER A 80 10.81 0.09 1.27
N TRP A 81 10.99 -1.23 1.52
CA TRP A 81 10.26 -2.29 0.84
C TRP A 81 8.84 -2.51 1.37
N PHE A 82 8.53 -2.13 2.60
CA PHE A 82 7.21 -2.41 3.18
C PHE A 82 6.02 -1.77 2.44
N PRO A 83 6.08 -0.53 1.93
CA PRO A 83 5.00 0.01 1.11
C PRO A 83 4.79 -0.76 -0.20
N LEU A 84 5.86 -1.23 -0.83
CA LEU A 84 5.80 -2.03 -2.06
C LEU A 84 5.23 -3.43 -1.79
N LEU A 85 5.68 -4.07 -0.70
CA LEU A 85 5.14 -5.34 -0.21
C LEU A 85 3.64 -5.20 0.09
N ALA A 86 3.21 -4.12 0.76
CA ALA A 86 1.82 -3.86 1.05
C ALA A 86 1.00 -3.66 -0.24
N GLY A 87 1.54 -2.94 -1.22
CA GLY A 87 0.92 -2.77 -2.53
C GLY A 87 0.77 -4.10 -3.27
N LEU A 88 1.81 -4.94 -3.29
CA LEU A 88 1.78 -6.27 -3.90
C LEU A 88 0.75 -7.19 -3.21
N ALA A 89 0.74 -7.21 -1.86
CA ALA A 89 -0.25 -7.98 -1.11
C ALA A 89 -1.69 -7.55 -1.40
N MET A 90 -1.92 -6.23 -1.47
CA MET A 90 -3.22 -5.68 -1.81
C MET A 90 -3.62 -6.05 -3.24
N SER A 91 -2.72 -5.92 -4.22
CA SER A 91 -3.02 -6.27 -5.61
C SER A 91 -3.41 -7.74 -5.76
N ARG A 92 -2.72 -8.65 -5.06
CA ARG A 92 -3.05 -10.09 -5.03
C ARG A 92 -4.44 -10.35 -4.45
N ALA A 93 -4.77 -9.70 -3.33
CA ALA A 93 -6.09 -9.83 -2.72
C ALA A 93 -7.20 -9.33 -3.65
N LEU A 94 -7.00 -8.18 -4.28
CA LEU A 94 -8.01 -7.58 -5.15
C LEU A 94 -8.19 -8.34 -6.46
N ALA A 95 -7.15 -8.93 -7.02
CA ALA A 95 -7.22 -9.77 -8.23
C ALA A 95 -8.16 -10.99 -8.07
N THR A 96 -8.50 -11.37 -6.83
CA THR A 96 -9.46 -12.47 -6.57
C THR A 96 -10.91 -12.01 -6.56
N VAL A 97 -11.17 -10.70 -6.50
CA VAL A 97 -12.53 -10.16 -6.29
C VAL A 97 -13.00 -9.24 -7.41
N VAL A 98 -12.11 -8.82 -8.32
CA VAL A 98 -12.45 -8.04 -9.50
C VAL A 98 -12.05 -8.76 -10.77
N PRO A 99 -12.81 -8.64 -11.89
CA PRO A 99 -12.47 -9.26 -13.17
C PRO A 99 -11.37 -8.51 -13.94
N ALA A 100 -11.07 -7.26 -13.53
CA ALA A 100 -10.16 -6.34 -14.20
C ALA A 100 -8.70 -6.54 -13.77
N GLY A 101 -7.76 -6.00 -14.53
CA GLY A 101 -6.33 -6.04 -14.20
C GLY A 101 -6.01 -5.19 -12.98
N VAL A 102 -5.39 -5.82 -11.98
CA VAL A 102 -4.94 -5.16 -10.74
C VAL A 102 -3.43 -5.03 -10.77
N GLU A 103 -2.93 -3.82 -10.60
CA GLU A 103 -1.52 -3.49 -10.77
C GLU A 103 -1.01 -2.61 -9.61
N VAL A 104 0.27 -2.70 -9.33
CA VAL A 104 0.95 -1.79 -8.40
C VAL A 104 1.44 -0.57 -9.18
N LYS A 105 1.28 0.61 -8.62
CA LYS A 105 1.94 1.83 -9.10
C LYS A 105 2.95 2.29 -8.06
N TRP A 106 4.22 2.33 -8.46
CA TRP A 106 5.29 2.81 -7.59
C TRP A 106 5.00 4.25 -7.11
N PRO A 107 5.26 4.58 -5.83
CA PRO A 107 5.84 3.68 -4.81
C PRO A 107 4.80 2.99 -3.92
N ASN A 108 3.50 3.31 -3.99
CA ASN A 108 2.59 3.00 -2.89
C ASN A 108 1.11 2.87 -3.27
N ASP A 109 0.77 2.88 -4.53
CA ASP A 109 -0.63 2.82 -4.98
C ASP A 109 -0.96 1.47 -5.62
N VAL A 110 -2.22 1.07 -5.52
CA VAL A 110 -2.78 -0.05 -6.28
C VAL A 110 -3.84 0.49 -7.22
N LEU A 111 -3.75 0.07 -8.47
CA LEU A 111 -4.63 0.48 -9.55
C LEU A 111 -5.50 -0.70 -10.01
N ILE A 112 -6.70 -0.38 -10.52
CA ILE A 112 -7.52 -1.29 -11.31
C ILE A 112 -7.80 -0.55 -12.62
N ASP A 113 -7.40 -1.14 -13.75
CA ASP A 113 -7.49 -0.55 -15.09
C ASP A 113 -6.93 0.89 -15.15
N GLY A 114 -5.79 1.11 -14.46
CA GLY A 114 -5.11 2.39 -14.40
C GLY A 114 -5.72 3.43 -13.44
N ALA A 115 -6.82 3.11 -12.75
CA ALA A 115 -7.45 3.99 -11.76
C ALA A 115 -7.15 3.54 -10.32
N LYS A 116 -6.81 4.48 -9.44
CA LYS A 116 -6.39 4.19 -8.06
C LYS A 116 -7.54 3.68 -7.21
N VAL A 117 -7.40 2.48 -6.64
CA VAL A 117 -8.33 1.87 -5.70
C VAL A 117 -7.81 1.87 -4.26
N SER A 118 -6.48 1.82 -4.09
CA SER A 118 -5.84 1.77 -2.78
C SER A 118 -4.54 2.57 -2.77
N GLY A 119 -4.14 3.04 -1.60
CA GLY A 119 -2.87 3.69 -1.38
C GLY A 119 -2.31 3.33 -0.01
N THR A 120 -0.98 3.27 0.10
CA THR A 120 -0.31 2.94 1.36
C THR A 120 0.52 4.10 1.90
N LEU A 121 0.65 4.17 3.23
CA LEU A 121 1.48 5.13 3.94
C LEU A 121 2.25 4.41 5.06
N ALA A 122 3.58 4.44 5.00
CA ALA A 122 4.44 3.92 6.06
C ALA A 122 4.84 5.06 7.01
N GLU A 123 4.73 4.82 8.31
CA GLU A 123 5.13 5.77 9.37
C GLU A 123 6.00 5.04 10.39
N LEU A 124 7.25 5.46 10.54
CA LEU A 124 8.17 4.91 11.54
C LEU A 124 7.65 5.19 12.95
N LEU A 125 7.85 4.24 13.85
CA LEU A 125 7.63 4.51 15.28
C LEU A 125 8.65 5.55 15.78
N PRO A 126 8.29 6.39 16.75
CA PRO A 126 9.17 7.45 17.25
C PRO A 126 10.51 6.95 17.81
N ASP A 127 10.52 5.73 18.33
CA ASP A 127 11.70 5.06 18.88
C ASP A 127 12.46 4.19 17.87
N LEU A 128 12.03 4.21 16.59
CA LEU A 128 12.55 3.40 15.49
C LEU A 128 12.47 1.88 15.70
N SER A 129 11.72 1.41 16.70
CA SER A 129 11.56 -0.03 16.99
C SER A 129 10.66 -0.77 16.00
N GLY A 130 10.04 -0.05 15.06
CA GLY A 130 9.15 -0.61 14.07
C GLY A 130 8.53 0.44 13.15
N VAL A 131 7.55 0.03 12.40
CA VAL A 131 6.84 0.86 11.43
C VAL A 131 5.36 0.48 11.40
N VAL A 132 4.50 1.46 11.19
CA VAL A 132 3.08 1.25 10.92
C VAL A 132 2.84 1.42 9.42
N ILE A 133 2.21 0.43 8.80
CA ILE A 133 1.81 0.46 7.40
C ILE A 133 0.30 0.69 7.33
N GLY A 134 -0.07 1.91 6.96
CA GLY A 134 -1.46 2.26 6.66
C GLY A 134 -1.82 1.90 5.22
N ALA A 135 -2.99 1.33 5.00
CA ALA A 135 -3.57 1.11 3.69
C ALA A 135 -5.02 1.60 3.68
N GLY A 136 -5.34 2.48 2.72
CA GLY A 136 -6.72 2.87 2.43
C GLY A 136 -7.24 2.10 1.23
N LEU A 137 -8.47 1.57 1.30
CA LEU A 137 -9.11 0.82 0.23
C LEU A 137 -10.51 1.35 -0.05
N ASN A 138 -10.77 1.76 -1.27
CA ASN A 138 -12.09 2.17 -1.74
C ASN A 138 -12.96 0.95 -2.05
N LEU A 139 -14.01 0.70 -1.25
CA LEU A 139 -14.90 -0.45 -1.45
C LEU A 139 -16.05 -0.11 -2.40
N THR A 140 -16.93 0.81 -1.98
CA THR A 140 -18.23 1.06 -2.62
C THR A 140 -18.48 2.53 -2.94
N LEU A 141 -17.42 3.35 -3.00
CA LEU A 141 -17.54 4.74 -3.42
C LEU A 141 -18.12 4.82 -4.84
N SER A 142 -19.16 5.64 -5.02
CA SER A 142 -19.69 6.00 -6.33
C SER A 142 -18.74 6.99 -7.03
N ARG A 143 -18.95 7.21 -8.32
CA ARG A 143 -18.10 8.11 -9.11
C ARG A 143 -18.05 9.52 -8.53
N ASP A 144 -19.19 10.04 -8.03
CA ASP A 144 -19.30 11.38 -7.45
C ASP A 144 -18.68 11.50 -6.05
N GLU A 145 -18.39 10.37 -5.39
CA GLU A 145 -17.78 10.32 -4.06
C GLU A 145 -16.26 10.09 -4.12
N LEU A 146 -15.73 9.76 -5.30
CA LEU A 146 -14.30 9.57 -5.47
C LEU A 146 -13.53 10.87 -5.32
N PRO A 147 -12.36 10.88 -4.66
CA PRO A 147 -11.59 12.09 -4.40
C PRO A 147 -10.95 12.68 -5.66
N THR A 148 -10.78 11.91 -6.72
CA THR A 148 -10.19 12.33 -8.00
C THR A 148 -10.78 11.56 -9.17
N GLU A 149 -10.72 12.11 -10.37
CA GLU A 149 -11.15 11.44 -11.61
C GLU A 149 -10.32 10.19 -11.95
N THR A 150 -9.10 10.10 -11.41
CA THR A 150 -8.17 8.97 -11.59
C THR A 150 -8.29 7.92 -10.50
N SER A 151 -9.32 8.02 -9.65
CA SER A 151 -9.62 7.03 -8.61
C SER A 151 -10.75 6.09 -9.04
N THR A 152 -10.84 4.94 -8.37
CA THR A 152 -11.93 3.98 -8.52
C THR A 152 -12.27 3.33 -7.18
N SER A 153 -13.30 2.49 -7.16
CA SER A 153 -13.65 1.61 -6.05
C SER A 153 -13.83 0.18 -6.55
N LEU A 154 -13.84 -0.80 -5.65
CA LEU A 154 -14.08 -2.19 -6.03
C LEU A 154 -15.44 -2.35 -6.72
N LEU A 155 -16.48 -1.67 -6.24
CA LEU A 155 -17.80 -1.67 -6.85
C LEU A 155 -17.76 -1.18 -8.31
N LEU A 156 -17.10 -0.06 -8.56
CA LEU A 156 -16.98 0.50 -9.91
C LEU A 156 -16.09 -0.35 -10.83
N ALA A 157 -15.17 -1.12 -10.25
CA ALA A 157 -14.31 -2.07 -10.95
C ALA A 157 -14.98 -3.44 -11.19
N GLY A 158 -16.26 -3.58 -10.87
CA GLY A 158 -17.04 -4.79 -11.16
C GLY A 158 -17.00 -5.88 -10.08
N ALA A 159 -16.56 -5.55 -8.87
CA ALA A 159 -16.71 -6.47 -7.75
C ALA A 159 -18.20 -6.68 -7.42
N PRO A 160 -18.58 -7.85 -6.88
CA PRO A 160 -19.96 -8.11 -6.45
C PRO A 160 -20.46 -7.05 -5.47
N ALA A 161 -21.74 -6.65 -5.61
CA ALA A 161 -22.33 -5.63 -4.74
C ALA A 161 -22.46 -6.07 -3.28
N ASP A 162 -22.48 -7.37 -3.04
CA ASP A 162 -22.53 -8.03 -1.73
C ASP A 162 -21.13 -8.50 -1.26
N LEU A 163 -20.06 -7.95 -1.84
CA LEU A 163 -18.69 -8.27 -1.46
C LEU A 163 -18.48 -8.10 0.05
N ASP A 164 -18.06 -9.18 0.70
CA ASP A 164 -17.75 -9.19 2.13
C ASP A 164 -16.40 -8.48 2.40
N PRO A 165 -16.39 -7.32 3.10
CA PRO A 165 -15.17 -6.61 3.42
C PRO A 165 -14.18 -7.44 4.26
N ASP A 166 -14.68 -8.38 5.09
CA ASP A 166 -13.82 -9.30 5.86
C ASP A 166 -13.09 -10.29 4.95
N ALA A 167 -13.71 -10.75 3.88
CA ALA A 167 -13.03 -11.62 2.91
C ALA A 167 -11.88 -10.90 2.21
N VAL A 168 -12.09 -9.65 1.80
CA VAL A 168 -11.05 -8.81 1.17
C VAL A 168 -9.90 -8.55 2.13
N LEU A 169 -10.22 -8.12 3.36
CA LEU A 169 -9.22 -7.86 4.39
C LEU A 169 -8.42 -9.12 4.74
N ALA A 170 -9.09 -10.25 4.90
CA ALA A 170 -8.43 -11.53 5.18
C ALA A 170 -7.48 -11.95 4.05
N GLY A 171 -7.88 -11.77 2.79
CA GLY A 171 -7.03 -12.00 1.61
C GLY A 171 -5.79 -11.11 1.64
N TYR A 172 -5.97 -9.80 1.89
CA TYR A 172 -4.86 -8.86 2.02
C TYR A 172 -3.90 -9.22 3.15
N LEU A 173 -4.42 -9.47 4.36
CA LEU A 173 -3.59 -9.83 5.52
C LEU A 173 -2.87 -11.15 5.33
N THR A 174 -3.48 -12.13 4.65
CA THR A 174 -2.84 -13.41 4.33
C THR A 174 -1.66 -13.21 3.38
N ALA A 175 -1.87 -12.50 2.27
CA ALA A 175 -0.81 -12.22 1.30
C ALA A 175 0.30 -11.36 1.93
N PHE A 176 -0.06 -10.34 2.71
CA PHE A 176 0.88 -9.47 3.41
C PHE A 176 1.76 -10.26 4.39
N THR A 177 1.14 -11.09 5.24
CA THR A 177 1.85 -11.86 6.26
C THR A 177 2.82 -12.86 5.62
N LEU A 178 2.43 -13.49 4.51
CA LEU A 178 3.29 -14.41 3.77
C LEU A 178 4.52 -13.68 3.24
N LEU A 179 4.34 -12.63 2.44
CA LEU A 179 5.42 -11.83 1.85
C LEU A 179 6.35 -11.23 2.92
N TYR A 180 5.78 -10.74 4.01
CA TYR A 180 6.54 -10.19 5.13
C TYR A 180 7.44 -11.23 5.78
N ARG A 181 6.92 -12.44 6.06
CA ARG A 181 7.69 -13.53 6.65
C ARG A 181 8.79 -14.05 5.71
N GLU A 182 8.50 -14.17 4.43
CA GLU A 182 9.49 -14.57 3.42
C GLU A 182 10.62 -13.53 3.33
N PHE A 183 10.28 -12.23 3.31
CA PHE A 183 11.25 -11.15 3.31
C PHE A 183 12.13 -11.15 4.57
N LEU A 184 11.54 -11.35 5.77
CA LEU A 184 12.31 -11.48 7.02
C LEU A 184 13.19 -12.73 7.05
N THR A 185 12.70 -13.86 6.55
CA THR A 185 13.46 -15.12 6.48
C THR A 185 14.70 -14.98 5.59
N ALA A 186 14.59 -14.17 4.53
CA ALA A 186 15.72 -13.81 3.67
C ALA A 186 16.61 -12.70 4.26
N GLY A 187 16.42 -12.31 5.54
CA GLY A 187 17.20 -11.24 6.18
C GLY A 187 16.95 -9.84 5.59
N GLY A 188 15.81 -9.64 4.91
CA GLY A 188 15.47 -8.41 4.21
C GLY A 188 16.12 -8.28 2.82
N ASP A 189 16.63 -9.39 2.28
CA ASP A 189 17.09 -9.41 0.89
C ASP A 189 15.91 -9.51 -0.07
N PRO A 190 15.60 -8.45 -0.86
CA PRO A 190 14.46 -8.45 -1.76
C PRO A 190 14.66 -9.36 -2.98
N VAL A 191 15.91 -9.70 -3.32
CA VAL A 191 16.25 -10.62 -4.40
C VAL A 191 16.13 -12.06 -3.90
N GLY A 192 16.76 -12.35 -2.77
CA GLY A 192 16.74 -13.69 -2.16
C GLY A 192 15.34 -14.13 -1.72
N SER A 193 14.44 -13.20 -1.38
CA SER A 193 13.02 -13.46 -1.10
C SER A 193 12.12 -13.45 -2.35
N ALA A 194 12.67 -13.19 -3.54
CA ALA A 194 11.93 -12.95 -4.79
C ALA A 194 10.99 -11.71 -4.78
N LEU A 195 10.91 -10.98 -3.67
CA LEU A 195 9.99 -9.83 -3.53
C LEU A 195 10.21 -8.76 -4.61
N ARG A 196 11.47 -8.47 -4.96
CA ARG A 196 11.78 -7.48 -6.00
C ARG A 196 11.18 -7.87 -7.34
N ASP A 197 11.39 -9.10 -7.76
CA ASP A 197 10.96 -9.58 -9.08
C ASP A 197 9.43 -9.62 -9.16
N GLU A 198 8.76 -10.06 -8.09
CA GLU A 198 7.29 -10.06 -7.99
C GLU A 198 6.70 -8.63 -7.98
N VAL A 199 7.35 -7.68 -7.30
CA VAL A 199 6.94 -6.27 -7.33
C VAL A 199 7.15 -5.67 -8.72
N VAL A 200 8.27 -5.95 -9.38
CA VAL A 200 8.56 -5.46 -10.74
C VAL A 200 7.54 -6.00 -11.74
N GLU A 201 7.20 -7.29 -11.66
CA GLU A 201 6.18 -7.91 -12.51
C GLU A 201 4.79 -7.29 -12.32
N ALA A 202 4.39 -7.01 -11.07
CA ALA A 202 3.11 -6.39 -10.76
C ALA A 202 3.09 -4.87 -11.00
N CYS A 203 4.25 -4.23 -11.23
CA CYS A 203 4.39 -2.79 -11.23
C CYS A 203 4.08 -2.16 -12.59
N HIS A 204 2.89 -1.55 -12.71
CA HIS A 204 2.46 -0.81 -13.89
C HIS A 204 3.38 0.36 -14.29
N THR A 205 4.21 0.86 -13.36
CA THR A 205 5.13 1.97 -13.62
C THR A 205 6.33 1.54 -14.45
N VAL A 206 6.81 0.31 -14.27
CA VAL A 206 7.97 -0.22 -14.99
C VAL A 206 7.63 -0.41 -16.47
N GLY A 207 8.53 0.01 -17.35
CA GLY A 207 8.36 0.02 -18.81
C GLY A 207 7.55 1.22 -19.34
N ARG A 208 7.21 2.20 -18.48
CA ARG A 208 6.44 3.38 -18.88
C ARG A 208 7.30 4.64 -18.96
N ALA A 209 6.92 5.54 -19.86
CA ALA A 209 7.36 6.91 -19.83
C ALA A 209 6.72 7.62 -18.63
N VAL A 210 7.55 8.24 -17.80
CA VAL A 210 7.12 8.82 -16.52
C VAL A 210 7.59 10.27 -16.39
N ARG A 211 6.79 11.03 -15.66
CA ARG A 211 7.15 12.29 -15.04
C ARG A 211 7.21 12.06 -13.54
N VAL A 212 8.35 12.30 -12.92
CA VAL A 212 8.54 12.16 -11.49
C VAL A 212 8.78 13.53 -10.88
N GLU A 213 7.91 13.94 -9.96
CA GLU A 213 8.10 15.13 -9.14
C GLU A 213 8.88 14.73 -7.88
N LEU A 214 10.12 15.22 -7.78
CA LEU A 214 11.00 14.91 -6.67
C LEU A 214 10.66 15.78 -5.44
N PRO A 215 11.02 15.35 -4.22
CA PRO A 215 10.84 16.16 -3.01
C PRO A 215 11.58 17.51 -3.05
N SER A 216 12.61 17.65 -3.88
CA SER A 216 13.32 18.91 -4.14
C SER A 216 12.49 19.93 -4.92
N GLY A 217 11.36 19.52 -5.51
CA GLY A 217 10.56 20.30 -6.45
C GLY A 217 11.03 20.18 -7.91
N GLU A 218 12.10 19.44 -8.17
CA GLU A 218 12.58 19.16 -9.52
C GLU A 218 11.70 18.10 -10.19
N THR A 219 11.62 18.18 -11.52
CA THR A 219 10.92 17.20 -12.35
C THR A 219 11.90 16.37 -13.13
N LEU A 220 11.80 15.04 -13.02
CA LEU A 220 12.54 14.09 -13.84
C LEU A 220 11.61 13.48 -14.89
N LEU A 221 11.96 13.59 -16.17
CA LEU A 221 11.29 12.93 -17.28
C LEU A 221 12.14 11.79 -17.78
N GLY A 222 11.54 10.63 -18.08
CA GLY A 222 12.27 9.49 -18.59
C GLY A 222 11.41 8.23 -18.65
N GLU A 223 12.06 7.11 -18.87
CA GLU A 223 11.47 5.78 -18.83
C GLU A 223 11.78 5.10 -17.51
N ALA A 224 10.76 4.59 -16.82
CA ALA A 224 10.96 3.76 -15.63
C ALA A 224 11.40 2.35 -16.08
N THR A 225 12.64 1.97 -15.79
CA THR A 225 13.23 0.72 -16.32
C THR A 225 13.28 -0.42 -15.29
N GLY A 226 12.97 -0.16 -14.02
CA GLY A 226 12.98 -1.18 -12.98
C GLY A 226 12.91 -0.60 -11.58
N ILE A 227 13.09 -1.48 -10.61
CA ILE A 227 13.20 -1.17 -9.18
C ILE A 227 14.50 -1.79 -8.69
N ASP A 228 15.33 -1.02 -7.98
CA ASP A 228 16.60 -1.51 -7.44
C ASP A 228 16.45 -2.26 -6.11
N GLU A 229 17.57 -2.71 -5.53
CA GLU A 229 17.61 -3.47 -4.28
C GLU A 229 17.15 -2.67 -3.04
N ASP A 230 17.10 -1.34 -3.13
CA ASP A 230 16.59 -0.46 -2.09
C ASP A 230 15.13 -0.05 -2.30
N GLY A 231 14.43 -0.62 -3.30
CA GLY A 231 13.04 -0.30 -3.62
C GLY A 231 12.87 1.02 -4.38
N ARG A 232 13.99 1.62 -4.89
CA ARG A 232 13.96 2.88 -5.63
C ARG A 232 13.59 2.63 -7.08
N LEU A 233 12.79 3.54 -7.66
CA LEU A 233 12.45 3.49 -9.08
C LEU A 233 13.67 3.90 -9.91
N ILE A 234 14.06 3.08 -10.85
CA ILE A 234 15.13 3.39 -11.81
C ILE A 234 14.53 4.09 -13.01
N VAL A 235 14.92 5.35 -13.23
CA VAL A 235 14.47 6.17 -14.37
C VAL A 235 15.64 6.46 -15.30
N ARG A 236 15.51 6.09 -16.56
CA ARG A 236 16.42 6.43 -17.66
C ARG A 236 15.94 7.69 -18.34
N SER A 237 16.77 8.72 -18.38
CA SER A 237 16.54 9.98 -19.09
C SER A 237 17.68 10.28 -20.05
N ASP A 238 17.60 11.36 -20.81
CA ASP A 238 18.69 11.85 -21.68
C ASP A 238 19.95 12.21 -20.87
N ALA A 239 19.79 12.59 -19.60
CA ALA A 239 20.87 12.89 -18.68
C ALA A 239 21.54 11.66 -18.03
N GLY A 240 20.97 10.45 -18.26
CA GLY A 240 21.47 9.21 -17.68
C GLY A 240 20.45 8.46 -16.85
N ILE A 241 20.94 7.60 -15.94
CA ILE A 241 20.13 6.76 -15.06
C ILE A 241 20.07 7.37 -13.67
N THR A 242 18.87 7.53 -13.12
CA THR A 242 18.62 8.06 -11.77
C THR A 242 17.82 7.06 -10.95
N ALA A 243 18.26 6.75 -9.73
CA ALA A 243 17.53 5.98 -8.74
C ALA A 243 16.70 6.93 -7.86
N VAL A 244 15.38 6.83 -7.93
CA VAL A 244 14.43 7.70 -7.23
C VAL A 244 13.93 7.02 -5.97
N ALA A 245 14.29 7.53 -4.79
CA ALA A 245 13.85 6.97 -3.50
C ALA A 245 12.44 7.43 -3.10
N ALA A 246 12.04 8.63 -3.51
CA ALA A 246 10.72 9.20 -3.23
C ALA A 246 10.32 10.18 -4.34
N GLY A 247 9.04 10.24 -4.63
CA GLY A 247 8.49 11.15 -5.64
C GLY A 247 7.02 10.88 -5.91
N ASP A 248 6.39 11.77 -6.67
CA ASP A 248 5.06 11.57 -7.22
C ASP A 248 5.18 11.24 -8.71
N VAL A 249 4.72 10.04 -9.08
CA VAL A 249 4.88 9.53 -10.45
C VAL A 249 3.60 9.71 -11.24
N THR A 250 3.73 10.37 -12.38
CA THR A 250 2.67 10.45 -13.40
C THR A 250 3.11 9.69 -14.65
N HIS A 251 2.28 8.75 -15.12
CA HIS A 251 2.52 8.06 -16.38
C HIS A 251 2.18 8.99 -17.54
N LEU A 252 3.10 9.18 -18.47
CA LEU A 252 2.85 9.97 -19.67
C LEU A 252 2.05 9.11 -20.67
N ARG A 253 0.97 9.69 -21.19
CA ARG A 253 0.19 9.11 -22.29
C ARG A 253 0.63 9.81 -23.58
N TYR A 254 1.07 9.05 -24.54
CA TYR A 254 1.34 9.50 -25.90
C TYR A 254 0.18 9.11 -26.81
#